data_fff37d7d21c5a34f052c5cbf2e1514e4
#
_entry.id   fff37d7d21c5a34f052c5cbf2e1514e4
#
_cell.length_a   1.000
_cell.length_b   1.000
_cell.length_c   1.000
_cell.angle_alpha   90.00
_cell.angle_beta   90.00
_cell.angle_gamma   90.00
#
_symmetry.space_group_name_H-M   'P 1'
#
loop_
_entity.id
_entity.type
_entity.pdbx_description
1 polymer ?
#
loop_
_entity_poly.entity_id
_entity_poly.type
_entity_poly.pdbx_seq_one_letter_code
_entity_poly.pdbx_strand_id
1 'polypeptide(L)'
;MSNIELLEKTLPAAPLKLIAMESCRELGQKVNDYIVSFRENTINEVSESSLYVNYKSNNYLVDCCCPRFGTGEAKGLLKETIRGTDLFIMTDVCNHNLTYTVNGHLNHMSPDDHFQDLKRIISAATGKAKRINVIMPFLYESRQHKRTKRESLDLSLIHISEPTRPISI
;
A
#
# COMPACT_ATOMS: atom_id res chain seq x y z
N MET A 1 8.75 -23.06 16.04
CA MET A 1 9.78 -22.07 15.70
C MET A 1 9.49 -20.82 16.53
N SER A 2 10.44 -20.38 17.34
CA SER A 2 10.29 -19.11 18.04
C SER A 2 10.40 -17.96 17.02
N ASN A 3 9.82 -16.80 17.32
CA ASN A 3 9.95 -15.60 16.46
C ASN A 3 11.42 -15.21 16.24
N ILE A 4 12.29 -15.55 17.18
CA ILE A 4 13.75 -15.34 17.16
C ILE A 4 14.41 -16.21 16.08
N GLU A 5 14.08 -17.51 15.99
CA GLU A 5 14.61 -18.41 14.95
C GLU A 5 14.20 -17.98 13.54
N LEU A 6 13.03 -17.35 13.40
CA LEU A 6 12.55 -16.83 12.12
C LEU A 6 13.33 -15.58 11.70
N LEU A 7 13.66 -14.70 12.66
CA LEU A 7 14.46 -13.48 12.41
C LEU A 7 15.92 -13.79 12.12
N GLU A 8 16.52 -14.77 12.80
CA GLU A 8 17.90 -15.19 12.55
C GLU A 8 18.09 -15.79 11.15
N LYS A 9 17.02 -16.36 10.56
CA LYS A 9 17.06 -17.02 9.23
C LYS A 9 16.63 -16.12 8.08
N THR A 10 15.99 -14.98 8.35
CA THR A 10 15.42 -14.10 7.30
C THR A 10 15.89 -12.66 7.47
N LEU A 11 16.84 -12.26 6.64
CA LEU A 11 17.21 -10.84 6.54
C LEU A 11 16.07 -10.06 5.86
N PRO A 12 15.66 -8.89 6.41
CA PRO A 12 14.72 -8.02 5.75
C PRO A 12 15.21 -7.62 4.35
N ALA A 13 14.34 -7.70 3.35
CA ALA A 13 14.68 -7.33 1.98
C ALA A 13 15.08 -5.86 1.86
N ALA A 14 14.49 -5.00 2.68
CA ALA A 14 14.73 -3.56 2.79
C ALA A 14 14.01 -3.01 4.04
N PRO A 15 14.27 -1.75 4.45
CA PRO A 15 13.51 -1.09 5.49
C PRO A 15 12.01 -1.07 5.16
N LEU A 16 11.18 -1.47 6.13
CA LEU A 16 9.73 -1.50 5.96
C LEU A 16 9.15 -0.08 5.96
N LYS A 17 8.24 0.18 5.03
CA LYS A 17 7.33 1.33 5.07
C LYS A 17 5.92 0.92 4.70
N LEU A 18 4.94 1.57 5.32
CA LEU A 18 3.52 1.35 5.11
C LEU A 18 2.88 2.62 4.57
N ILE A 19 1.99 2.48 3.61
CA ILE A 19 1.05 3.52 3.21
C ILE A 19 -0.35 2.99 3.51
N ALA A 20 -1.10 3.69 4.36
CA ALA A 20 -2.53 3.48 4.51
C ALA A 20 -3.25 4.54 3.69
N MET A 21 -3.88 4.11 2.58
CA MET A 21 -4.77 5.00 1.82
C MET A 21 -5.88 5.52 2.74
N GLU A 22 -6.50 6.63 2.39
CA GLU A 22 -7.57 7.25 3.20
C GLU A 22 -8.65 6.23 3.61
N SER A 23 -8.98 5.29 2.72
CA SER A 23 -9.95 4.22 2.95
C SER A 23 -9.55 3.18 4.00
N CYS A 24 -8.27 3.10 4.34
CA CYS A 24 -7.68 2.15 5.30
C CYS A 24 -6.96 2.83 6.46
N ARG A 25 -7.14 4.12 6.70
CA ARG A 25 -6.35 4.90 7.66
C ARG A 25 -6.37 4.31 9.06
N GLU A 26 -7.54 3.97 9.60
CA GLU A 26 -7.67 3.38 10.92
C GLU A 26 -7.02 1.99 11.03
N LEU A 27 -7.22 1.15 10.01
CA LEU A 27 -6.60 -0.16 9.94
C LEU A 27 -5.07 -0.04 9.86
N GLY A 28 -4.58 0.90 9.03
CA GLY A 28 -3.16 1.17 8.89
C GLY A 28 -2.50 1.61 10.20
N GLN A 29 -3.17 2.45 10.98
CA GLN A 29 -2.68 2.84 12.30
C GLN A 29 -2.57 1.65 13.24
N LYS A 30 -3.61 0.82 13.34
CA LYS A 30 -3.58 -0.40 14.16
C LYS A 30 -2.47 -1.37 13.75
N VAL A 31 -2.26 -1.53 12.45
CA VAL A 31 -1.17 -2.37 11.91
C VAL A 31 0.20 -1.79 12.27
N ASN A 32 0.37 -0.48 12.13
CA ASN A 32 1.60 0.21 12.53
C ASN A 32 1.92 -0.03 14.01
N ASP A 33 0.95 0.22 14.88
CA ASP A 33 1.12 0.10 16.34
C ASP A 33 1.46 -1.34 16.74
N TYR A 34 0.82 -2.32 16.08
CA TYR A 34 1.13 -3.72 16.28
C TYR A 34 2.55 -4.07 15.86
N ILE A 35 3.01 -3.60 14.69
CA ILE A 35 4.37 -3.85 14.20
C ILE A 35 5.41 -3.19 15.10
N VAL A 36 5.16 -1.96 15.56
CA VAL A 36 6.04 -1.26 16.50
C VAL A 36 6.21 -2.09 17.77
N SER A 37 5.10 -2.46 18.39
CA SER A 37 5.10 -3.28 19.64
C SER A 37 5.77 -4.65 19.41
N PHE A 38 5.43 -5.33 18.33
CA PHE A 38 6.03 -6.63 17.99
C PHE A 38 7.54 -6.55 17.82
N ARG A 39 8.03 -5.55 17.10
CA ARG A 39 9.46 -5.37 16.86
C ARG A 39 10.22 -4.91 18.09
N GLU A 40 9.62 -4.09 18.93
CA GLU A 40 10.23 -3.71 20.23
C GLU A 40 10.44 -4.92 21.14
N ASN A 41 9.44 -5.76 21.28
CA ASN A 41 9.52 -6.97 22.10
C ASN A 41 10.57 -7.95 21.54
N THR A 42 10.61 -8.12 20.22
CA THR A 42 11.56 -9.05 19.58
C THR A 42 13.01 -8.58 19.69
N ILE A 43 13.29 -7.28 19.57
CA ILE A 43 14.65 -6.74 19.68
C ILE A 43 15.17 -6.80 21.11
N ASN A 44 14.30 -6.64 22.10
CA ASN A 44 14.72 -6.77 23.51
C ASN A 44 15.18 -8.20 23.85
N GLU A 45 14.74 -9.20 23.06
CA GLU A 45 15.16 -10.60 23.20
C GLU A 45 16.40 -10.96 22.39
N VAL A 46 16.74 -10.20 21.33
CA VAL A 46 17.87 -10.45 20.45
C VAL A 46 18.91 -9.35 20.68
N SER A 47 19.99 -9.70 21.37
CA SER A 47 21.08 -8.75 21.66
C SER A 47 21.74 -8.20 20.41
N GLU A 48 21.82 -6.88 20.31
CA GLU A 48 22.79 -5.99 19.61
C GLU A 48 23.44 -6.46 18.30
N SER A 49 22.75 -7.11 17.39
CA SER A 49 23.29 -7.34 16.06
C SER A 49 23.16 -6.07 15.21
N SER A 50 24.26 -5.54 14.70
CA SER A 50 24.30 -4.38 13.78
C SER A 50 23.44 -4.55 12.51
N LEU A 51 23.03 -5.78 12.20
CA LEU A 51 22.14 -6.12 11.09
C LEU A 51 20.72 -5.55 11.25
N TYR A 52 20.31 -5.19 12.47
CA TYR A 52 18.96 -4.73 12.78
C TYR A 52 18.84 -3.22 13.05
N VAL A 53 19.91 -2.45 12.83
CA VAL A 53 19.92 -0.99 13.10
C VAL A 53 18.77 -0.25 12.42
N ASN A 54 18.33 -0.68 11.22
CA ASN A 54 17.20 -0.10 10.49
C ASN A 54 15.89 -0.87 10.67
N TYR A 55 15.86 -1.84 11.58
CA TYR A 55 14.69 -2.68 11.83
C TYR A 55 13.70 -2.02 12.79
N LYS A 56 14.20 -1.23 13.73
CA LYS A 56 13.39 -0.52 14.72
C LYS A 56 13.00 0.87 14.21
N SER A 57 11.73 1.16 14.25
CA SER A 57 11.17 2.49 13.99
C SER A 57 9.96 2.68 14.89
N ASN A 58 9.73 3.88 15.36
CA ASN A 58 8.55 4.24 16.14
C ASN A 58 7.32 4.47 15.25
N ASN A 59 7.53 4.60 13.94
CA ASN A 59 6.46 4.76 12.97
C ASN A 59 6.92 4.27 11.58
N TYR A 60 6.14 3.39 11.00
CA TYR A 60 6.35 2.85 9.64
C TYR A 60 5.43 3.50 8.60
N LEU A 61 4.41 4.27 9.04
CA LEU A 61 3.48 4.93 8.14
C LEU A 61 4.16 6.06 7.37
N VAL A 62 3.84 6.12 6.09
CA VAL A 62 4.17 7.23 5.18
C VAL A 62 2.87 7.91 4.81
N ASP A 63 2.81 9.20 5.03
CA ASP A 63 1.63 9.98 4.69
C ASP A 63 1.53 10.20 3.18
N CYS A 64 0.33 10.02 2.65
CA CYS A 64 0.01 10.23 1.25
C CYS A 64 -1.34 10.88 1.07
N CYS A 65 -1.56 11.48 -0.08
CA CYS A 65 -2.86 12.02 -0.47
C CYS A 65 -3.05 12.01 -1.99
N CYS A 66 -4.32 12.07 -2.40
CA CYS A 66 -4.71 12.19 -3.80
C CYS A 66 -5.61 13.42 -3.99
N PRO A 67 -5.02 14.65 -3.97
CA PRO A 67 -5.79 15.88 -4.16
C PRO A 67 -6.46 15.90 -5.52
N ARG A 68 -7.75 16.28 -5.55
CA ARG A 68 -8.55 16.40 -6.76
C ARG A 68 -8.35 17.74 -7.45
N PHE A 69 -8.34 17.73 -8.77
CA PHE A 69 -8.46 18.91 -9.61
C PHE A 69 -9.93 19.27 -9.85
N GLY A 70 -10.20 20.44 -10.40
CA GLY A 70 -11.57 20.88 -10.71
C GLY A 70 -12.32 19.96 -11.69
N THR A 71 -11.62 19.19 -12.50
CA THR A 71 -12.18 18.18 -13.41
C THR A 71 -12.56 16.86 -12.73
N GLY A 72 -12.19 16.66 -11.45
CA GLY A 72 -12.34 15.40 -10.73
C GLY A 72 -11.15 14.45 -10.82
N GLU A 73 -10.21 14.72 -11.72
CA GLU A 73 -8.91 14.01 -11.75
C GLU A 73 -8.12 14.27 -10.47
N ALA A 74 -7.16 13.39 -10.16
CA ALA A 74 -6.29 13.57 -9.01
C ALA A 74 -4.83 13.28 -9.35
N LYS A 75 -3.93 13.68 -8.45
CA LYS A 75 -2.52 13.26 -8.47
C LYS A 75 -2.18 12.50 -7.20
N GLY A 76 -1.34 11.47 -7.30
CA GLY A 76 -0.75 10.80 -6.13
C GLY A 76 0.40 11.63 -5.56
N LEU A 77 0.39 11.89 -4.27
CA LEU A 77 1.43 12.63 -3.57
C LEU A 77 1.89 11.83 -2.34
N LEU A 78 3.19 11.59 -2.26
CA LEU A 78 3.87 11.05 -1.08
C LEU A 78 4.54 12.20 -0.35
N LYS A 79 4.32 12.32 0.96
CA LYS A 79 4.87 13.41 1.77
C LYS A 79 6.24 13.10 2.36
N GLU A 80 6.66 11.82 2.29
CA GLU A 80 7.94 11.36 2.80
C GLU A 80 8.69 10.54 1.76
N THR A 81 10.00 10.35 2.00
CA THR A 81 10.82 9.49 1.16
C THR A 81 10.53 8.01 1.41
N ILE A 82 10.41 7.26 0.31
CA ILE A 82 10.25 5.81 0.32
C ILE A 82 11.40 5.11 -0.43
N ARG A 83 12.49 5.85 -0.68
CA ARG A 83 13.60 5.36 -1.50
C ARG A 83 14.26 4.13 -0.84
N GLY A 84 14.38 3.07 -1.63
CA GLY A 84 15.03 1.82 -1.20
C GLY A 84 14.26 1.00 -0.17
N THR A 85 12.97 1.31 0.08
CA THR A 85 12.16 0.61 1.08
C THR A 85 11.39 -0.57 0.49
N ASP A 86 11.02 -1.51 1.36
CA ASP A 86 9.98 -2.51 1.12
C ASP A 86 8.64 -1.88 1.50
N LEU A 87 7.90 -1.44 0.48
CA LEU A 87 6.69 -0.64 0.64
C LEU A 87 5.44 -1.51 0.58
N PHE A 88 4.57 -1.35 1.57
CA PHE A 88 3.25 -1.96 1.61
C PHE A 88 2.18 -0.86 1.52
N ILE A 89 1.27 -0.97 0.57
CA ILE A 89 0.17 -0.02 0.36
C ILE A 89 -1.14 -0.73 0.68
N MET A 90 -1.89 -0.18 1.62
CA MET A 90 -3.19 -0.70 2.06
C MET A 90 -4.31 0.16 1.50
N THR A 91 -5.32 -0.46 0.88
CA THR A 91 -6.50 0.21 0.36
C THR A 91 -7.75 -0.65 0.51
N ASP A 92 -8.86 -0.05 0.91
CA ASP A 92 -10.19 -0.64 0.87
C ASP A 92 -11.00 0.04 -0.24
N VAL A 93 -11.25 -0.69 -1.31
CA VAL A 93 -12.02 -0.18 -2.47
C VAL A 93 -13.52 -0.12 -2.21
N CYS A 94 -14.00 -0.76 -1.14
CA CYS A 94 -15.42 -0.81 -0.78
C CYS A 94 -15.83 0.28 0.22
N ASN A 95 -14.94 1.17 0.63
CA ASN A 95 -15.27 2.22 1.58
C ASN A 95 -16.05 3.37 0.92
N HIS A 96 -17.37 3.30 0.97
CA HIS A 96 -18.28 4.32 0.42
C HIS A 96 -18.46 5.56 1.30
N ASN A 97 -17.87 5.58 2.50
CA ASN A 97 -18.02 6.71 3.42
C ASN A 97 -17.14 7.91 3.03
N LEU A 98 -16.10 7.67 2.25
CA LEU A 98 -15.23 8.74 1.79
C LEU A 98 -15.88 9.55 0.69
N THR A 99 -15.69 10.87 0.77
CA THR A 99 -16.22 11.82 -0.19
C THR A 99 -15.13 12.77 -0.68
N TYR A 100 -15.35 13.34 -1.83
CA TYR A 100 -14.55 14.44 -2.36
C TYR A 100 -15.46 15.49 -3.02
N THR A 101 -14.97 16.73 -3.09
CA THR A 101 -15.73 17.81 -3.67
C THR A 101 -15.15 18.21 -5.03
N VAL A 102 -16.00 18.32 -6.04
CA VAL A 102 -15.68 18.83 -7.38
C VAL A 102 -16.69 19.89 -7.75
N ASN A 103 -16.21 21.09 -8.07
CA ASN A 103 -17.06 22.21 -8.46
C ASN A 103 -18.20 22.52 -7.47
N GLY A 104 -17.93 22.36 -6.17
CA GLY A 104 -18.91 22.59 -5.10
C GLY A 104 -19.88 21.43 -4.86
N HIS A 105 -19.81 20.35 -5.63
CA HIS A 105 -20.63 19.15 -5.46
C HIS A 105 -19.89 18.08 -4.68
N LEU A 106 -20.55 17.54 -3.66
CA LEU A 106 -20.04 16.42 -2.86
C LEU A 106 -20.30 15.10 -3.60
N ASN A 107 -19.26 14.32 -3.80
CA ASN A 107 -19.31 13.01 -4.45
C ASN A 107 -18.80 11.93 -3.48
N HIS A 108 -19.48 10.80 -3.41
CA HIS A 108 -18.96 9.63 -2.71
C HIS A 108 -17.93 8.89 -3.59
N MET A 109 -16.87 8.40 -2.97
CA MET A 109 -15.87 7.61 -3.69
C MET A 109 -16.45 6.26 -4.09
N SER A 110 -16.35 5.95 -5.38
CA SER A 110 -16.65 4.63 -5.94
C SER A 110 -15.46 3.68 -5.76
N PRO A 111 -15.64 2.36 -5.94
CA PRO A 111 -14.54 1.41 -6.04
C PRO A 111 -13.49 1.81 -7.10
N ASP A 112 -13.95 2.37 -8.22
CA ASP A 112 -13.08 2.86 -9.30
C ASP A 112 -12.23 4.06 -8.85
N ASP A 113 -12.80 4.99 -8.09
CA ASP A 113 -12.06 6.11 -7.52
C ASP A 113 -10.94 5.63 -6.60
N HIS A 114 -11.23 4.70 -5.69
CA HIS A 114 -10.25 4.10 -4.79
C HIS A 114 -9.15 3.37 -5.56
N PHE A 115 -9.52 2.57 -6.55
CA PHE A 115 -8.56 1.84 -7.36
C PHE A 115 -7.70 2.77 -8.21
N GLN A 116 -8.29 3.84 -8.76
CA GLN A 116 -7.54 4.84 -9.52
C GLN A 116 -6.57 5.62 -8.62
N ASP A 117 -6.95 5.94 -7.39
CA ASP A 117 -6.06 6.59 -6.42
C ASP A 117 -4.91 5.65 -6.00
N LEU A 118 -5.18 4.35 -5.83
CA LEU A 118 -4.14 3.35 -5.62
C LEU A 118 -3.12 3.36 -6.76
N LYS A 119 -3.57 3.35 -8.02
CA LYS A 119 -2.67 3.41 -9.19
C LYS A 119 -1.81 4.68 -9.20
N ARG A 120 -2.37 5.82 -8.78
CA ARG A 120 -1.63 7.10 -8.67
C ARG A 120 -0.51 7.02 -7.62
N ILE A 121 -0.79 6.41 -6.46
CA ILE A 121 0.20 6.22 -5.40
C ILE A 121 1.28 5.21 -5.83
N ILE A 122 0.90 4.10 -6.46
CA ILE A 122 1.88 3.14 -7.04
C ILE A 122 2.78 3.85 -8.05
N SER A 123 2.21 4.65 -8.95
CA SER A 123 2.97 5.42 -9.94
C SER A 123 3.94 6.40 -9.28
N ALA A 124 3.51 7.10 -8.21
CA ALA A 124 4.38 7.99 -7.45
C ALA A 124 5.53 7.26 -6.73
N ALA A 125 5.33 5.98 -6.37
CA ALA A 125 6.30 5.13 -5.68
C ALA A 125 7.25 4.38 -6.65
N THR A 126 6.82 4.17 -7.89
CA THR A 126 7.56 3.39 -8.89
C THR A 126 8.96 3.95 -9.14
N GLY A 127 9.96 3.09 -9.20
CA GLY A 127 11.37 3.43 -9.38
C GLY A 127 12.05 4.04 -8.14
N LYS A 128 11.35 4.17 -7.02
CA LYS A 128 11.88 4.70 -5.76
C LYS A 128 11.93 3.62 -4.68
N ALA A 129 10.82 2.93 -4.44
CA ALA A 129 10.78 1.78 -3.54
C ALA A 129 11.54 0.59 -4.15
N LYS A 130 12.15 -0.24 -3.30
CA LYS A 130 12.82 -1.49 -3.73
C LYS A 130 11.79 -2.54 -4.14
N ARG A 131 10.66 -2.59 -3.42
CA ARG A 131 9.53 -3.47 -3.69
C ARG A 131 8.25 -2.76 -3.30
N ILE A 132 7.18 -3.00 -4.05
CA ILE A 132 5.84 -2.49 -3.76
C ILE A 132 4.92 -3.70 -3.60
N ASN A 133 4.24 -3.78 -2.48
CA ASN A 133 3.23 -4.77 -2.17
C ASN A 133 1.90 -4.06 -1.92
N VAL A 134 0.81 -4.59 -2.44
CA VAL A 134 -0.53 -4.05 -2.22
C VAL A 134 -1.33 -4.99 -1.33
N ILE A 135 -1.92 -4.45 -0.28
CA ILE A 135 -2.87 -5.16 0.61
C ILE A 135 -4.25 -4.59 0.33
N MET A 136 -5.10 -5.41 -0.25
CA MET A 136 -6.47 -5.06 -0.61
C MET A 136 -7.39 -6.11 0.03
N PRO A 137 -8.04 -5.81 1.17
CA PRO A 137 -8.89 -6.76 1.89
C PRO A 137 -10.05 -7.30 1.05
N PHE A 138 -10.59 -6.46 0.16
CA PHE A 138 -11.54 -6.87 -0.86
C PHE A 138 -10.93 -6.60 -2.24
N LEU A 139 -10.76 -7.67 -3.04
CA LEU A 139 -10.13 -7.57 -4.34
C LEU A 139 -11.04 -6.80 -5.32
N TYR A 140 -10.54 -5.71 -5.88
CA TYR A 140 -11.23 -4.91 -6.89
C TYR A 140 -11.63 -5.79 -8.09
N GLU A 141 -12.87 -5.63 -8.59
CA GLU A 141 -13.43 -6.37 -9.73
C GLU A 141 -13.44 -7.90 -9.59
N SER A 142 -13.32 -8.42 -8.35
CA SER A 142 -13.28 -9.87 -8.10
C SER A 142 -14.53 -10.62 -8.56
N ARG A 143 -15.66 -9.91 -8.69
CA ARG A 143 -16.92 -10.51 -9.16
C ARG A 143 -16.90 -10.80 -10.66
N GLN A 144 -16.18 -10.01 -11.45
CA GLN A 144 -16.07 -10.16 -12.90
C GLN A 144 -14.83 -10.99 -13.28
N HIS A 145 -14.77 -12.22 -12.76
CA HIS A 145 -13.65 -13.16 -12.93
C HIS A 145 -13.83 -14.17 -14.07
N LYS A 146 -15.02 -14.22 -14.67
CA LYS A 146 -15.35 -15.16 -15.75
C LYS A 146 -16.20 -14.47 -16.82
N ARG A 147 -15.83 -14.67 -18.07
CA ARG A 147 -16.61 -14.20 -19.22
C ARG A 147 -17.60 -15.29 -19.66
N THR A 148 -18.88 -14.95 -19.75
CA THR A 148 -19.95 -15.88 -20.18
C THR A 148 -20.57 -15.48 -21.52
N LYS A 149 -20.49 -14.22 -21.88
CA LYS A 149 -21.04 -13.64 -23.14
C LYS A 149 -20.09 -12.57 -23.72
N ARG A 150 -20.66 -11.57 -24.37
CA ARG A 150 -19.96 -10.39 -24.89
C ARG A 150 -19.79 -9.33 -23.79
N GLU A 151 -19.03 -9.65 -22.78
CA GLU A 151 -18.79 -8.81 -21.60
C GLU A 151 -17.30 -8.66 -21.35
N SER A 152 -16.93 -7.64 -20.58
CA SER A 152 -15.56 -7.44 -20.16
C SER A 152 -15.11 -8.54 -19.17
N LEU A 153 -13.81 -8.65 -18.96
CA LEU A 153 -13.20 -9.48 -17.92
C LEU A 153 -12.39 -8.55 -17.02
N ASP A 154 -13.11 -7.84 -16.13
CA ASP A 154 -12.55 -6.69 -15.44
C ASP A 154 -11.50 -7.07 -14.39
N LEU A 155 -11.59 -8.26 -13.79
CA LEU A 155 -10.52 -8.76 -12.93
C LEU A 155 -9.15 -8.80 -13.64
N SER A 156 -9.11 -8.99 -14.95
CA SER A 156 -7.87 -8.98 -15.74
C SER A 156 -7.23 -7.59 -15.84
N LEU A 157 -7.97 -6.50 -15.58
CA LEU A 157 -7.43 -5.14 -15.59
C LEU A 157 -6.38 -4.92 -14.49
N ILE A 158 -6.41 -5.70 -13.42
CA ILE A 158 -5.38 -5.68 -12.37
C ILE A 158 -4.02 -6.01 -12.98
N HIS A 159 -3.94 -7.02 -13.84
CA HIS A 159 -2.70 -7.42 -14.51
C HIS A 159 -2.18 -6.35 -15.48
N ILE A 160 -3.06 -5.61 -16.15
CA ILE A 160 -2.68 -4.49 -17.02
C ILE A 160 -2.08 -3.34 -16.22
N SER A 161 -2.49 -3.19 -14.96
CA SER A 161 -2.02 -2.14 -14.07
C SER A 161 -0.75 -2.51 -13.31
N GLU A 162 -0.32 -3.78 -13.35
CA GLU A 162 0.95 -4.20 -12.76
C GLU A 162 2.13 -3.62 -13.55
N PRO A 163 3.10 -2.98 -12.87
CA PRO A 163 4.30 -2.52 -13.55
C PRO A 163 5.07 -3.72 -14.09
N THR A 164 5.07 -3.89 -15.40
CA THR A 164 5.93 -4.86 -16.07
C THR A 164 7.38 -4.50 -15.74
N ARG A 165 8.08 -5.38 -15.01
CA ARG A 165 9.54 -5.28 -14.91
C ARG A 165 10.10 -5.41 -16.32
N PRO A 166 10.96 -4.49 -16.78
CA PRO A 166 11.75 -4.76 -17.96
C PRO A 166 12.53 -6.04 -17.73
N ILE A 167 12.27 -7.07 -18.51
CA ILE A 167 13.14 -8.24 -18.56
C ILE A 167 14.41 -7.71 -19.23
N SER A 168 15.45 -7.47 -18.45
CA SER A 168 16.77 -7.27 -19.02
C SER A 168 17.25 -8.63 -19.53
N ILE A 169 17.30 -8.75 -20.83
CA ILE A 169 17.98 -9.83 -21.56
C ILE A 169 19.47 -9.63 -21.43
#